data_516ca73fb0a1e95ef5074a36074519a1
#
_entry.id   516ca73fb0a1e95ef5074a36074519a1
#
_cell.length_a   1.000
_cell.length_b   1.000
_cell.length_c   1.000
_cell.angle_alpha   90.00
_cell.angle_beta   90.00
_cell.angle_gamma   90.00
#
_symmetry.space_group_name_H-M   'P 1'
#
loop_
_entity.id
_entity.type
_entity.pdbx_description
1 polymer ?
#
loop_
_entity_poly.entity_id
_entity_poly.type
_entity_poly.pdbx_seq_one_letter_code
_entity_poly.pdbx_strand_id
1 'polypeptide(L)'
;MIACYALGLSQAFLYVRGEMALAQERIALALDEAYEAGYIGKNILDTKFSVDVVMHWGAGAYIVGEETALIESLEGKRGMPRLKPPYFPAAIGLYGKPTIVNNVETLSNLPWILNNGASAYKKFGSESSPGTRMFAISGHVKRPGVYEVEHGVTTFRELFYDDNFCRGIRDDN
;
A
#
# COMPACT_ATOMS: atom_id res chain seq x y z
N MET A 1 -6.23 -7.98 6.37
CA MET A 1 -7.25 -8.52 7.30
C MET A 1 -8.35 -7.50 7.61
N ILE A 2 -8.06 -6.33 8.21
CA ILE A 2 -9.07 -5.34 8.64
C ILE A 2 -10.07 -4.97 7.52
N ALA A 3 -9.55 -4.63 6.34
CA ALA A 3 -10.38 -4.29 5.19
C ALA A 3 -11.26 -5.48 4.74
N CYS A 4 -10.70 -6.68 4.73
CA CYS A 4 -11.45 -7.89 4.38
C CYS A 4 -12.58 -8.19 5.39
N TYR A 5 -12.31 -8.01 6.67
CA TYR A 5 -13.33 -8.15 7.71
C TYR A 5 -14.46 -7.15 7.54
N ALA A 6 -14.13 -5.87 7.37
CA ALA A 6 -15.12 -4.80 7.21
C ALA A 6 -16.01 -4.96 5.96
N LEU A 7 -15.48 -5.59 4.91
CA LEU A 7 -16.17 -5.77 3.63
C LEU A 7 -16.72 -7.19 3.43
N GLY A 8 -16.53 -8.09 4.40
CA GLY A 8 -16.96 -9.48 4.30
C GLY A 8 -16.26 -10.29 3.23
N LEU A 9 -14.98 -9.99 2.96
CA LEU A 9 -14.18 -10.66 1.92
C LEU A 9 -13.44 -11.85 2.53
N SER A 10 -13.36 -12.94 1.76
CA SER A 10 -12.68 -14.18 2.17
C SER A 10 -11.31 -14.35 1.50
N GLN A 11 -10.94 -13.48 0.58
CA GLN A 11 -9.67 -13.56 -0.15
C GLN A 11 -9.10 -12.18 -0.43
N ALA A 12 -7.78 -12.06 -0.29
CA ALA A 12 -7.01 -10.87 -0.65
C ALA A 12 -5.76 -11.25 -1.44
N PHE A 13 -5.34 -10.36 -2.33
CA PHE A 13 -4.10 -10.47 -3.07
C PHE A 13 -3.21 -9.28 -2.75
N LEU A 14 -1.96 -9.55 -2.36
CA LEU A 14 -0.92 -8.54 -2.20
C LEU A 14 -0.07 -8.54 -3.46
N TYR A 15 -0.28 -7.58 -4.33
CA TYR A 15 0.51 -7.43 -5.55
C TYR A 15 1.76 -6.60 -5.27
N VAL A 16 2.93 -7.20 -5.38
CA VAL A 16 4.22 -6.56 -5.11
C VAL A 16 5.03 -6.49 -6.40
N ARG A 17 5.62 -5.33 -6.68
CA ARG A 17 6.48 -5.13 -7.86
C ARG A 17 7.66 -6.11 -7.84
N GLY A 18 8.02 -6.63 -9.02
CA GLY A 18 9.14 -7.57 -9.20
C GLY A 18 10.48 -7.00 -8.74
N GLU A 19 10.66 -5.68 -8.84
CA GLU A 19 11.89 -4.98 -8.46
C GLU A 19 12.09 -4.84 -6.94
N MET A 20 11.04 -5.11 -6.15
CA MET A 20 11.06 -4.93 -4.69
C MET A 20 11.34 -6.27 -3.96
N ALA A 21 12.46 -6.92 -4.27
CA ALA A 21 12.81 -8.24 -3.72
C ALA A 21 12.79 -8.28 -2.18
N LEU A 22 13.38 -7.27 -1.53
CA LEU A 22 13.37 -7.18 -0.07
C LEU A 22 11.95 -7.05 0.51
N ALA A 23 11.08 -6.28 -0.15
CA ALA A 23 9.69 -6.16 0.29
C ALA A 23 8.94 -7.47 0.14
N GLN A 24 9.17 -8.22 -0.95
CA GLN A 24 8.60 -9.54 -1.18
C GLN A 24 9.00 -10.52 -0.08
N GLU A 25 10.30 -10.59 0.25
CA GLU A 25 10.82 -11.43 1.34
C GLU A 25 10.17 -11.08 2.69
N ARG A 26 10.11 -9.80 3.05
CA ARG A 26 9.53 -9.34 4.30
C ARG A 26 8.04 -9.60 4.41
N ILE A 27 7.30 -9.42 3.32
CA ILE A 27 5.86 -9.70 3.28
C ILE A 27 5.62 -11.21 3.39
N ALA A 28 6.41 -12.04 2.70
CA ALA A 28 6.29 -13.49 2.80
C ALA A 28 6.46 -13.97 4.25
N LEU A 29 7.54 -13.54 4.92
CA LEU A 29 7.76 -13.84 6.33
C LEU A 29 6.61 -13.38 7.23
N ALA A 30 6.13 -12.16 7.03
CA ALA A 30 5.01 -11.62 7.81
C ALA A 30 3.70 -12.38 7.58
N LEU A 31 3.47 -12.89 6.37
CA LEU A 31 2.31 -13.73 6.08
C LEU A 31 2.43 -15.08 6.77
N ASP A 32 3.60 -15.72 6.73
CA ASP A 32 3.85 -16.99 7.41
C ASP A 32 3.61 -16.85 8.93
N GLU A 33 4.20 -15.84 9.56
CA GLU A 33 3.98 -15.51 10.97
C GLU A 33 2.51 -15.25 11.29
N ALA A 34 1.79 -14.54 10.41
CA ALA A 34 0.37 -14.24 10.62
C ALA A 34 -0.53 -15.48 10.48
N TYR A 35 -0.18 -16.41 9.57
CA TYR A 35 -0.86 -17.71 9.47
C TYR A 35 -0.59 -18.58 10.70
N GLU A 36 0.66 -18.68 11.15
CA GLU A 36 1.03 -19.45 12.36
C GLU A 36 0.36 -18.91 13.62
N ALA A 37 0.25 -17.58 13.74
CA ALA A 37 -0.41 -16.92 14.87
C ALA A 37 -1.95 -16.93 14.78
N GLY A 38 -2.55 -17.44 13.69
CA GLY A 38 -4.00 -17.47 13.50
C GLY A 38 -4.66 -16.11 13.24
N TYR A 39 -3.89 -15.13 12.77
CA TYR A 39 -4.42 -13.81 12.41
C TYR A 39 -4.96 -13.75 10.98
N ILE A 40 -4.60 -14.70 10.13
CA ILE A 40 -5.18 -14.95 8.80
C ILE A 40 -5.36 -16.45 8.61
N GLY A 41 -6.16 -16.85 7.62
CA GLY A 41 -6.53 -18.24 7.40
C GLY A 41 -7.94 -18.54 7.88
N LYS A 42 -8.15 -19.67 8.52
CA LYS A 42 -9.48 -20.16 8.95
C LYS A 42 -9.80 -19.78 10.39
N ASN A 43 -11.06 -19.41 10.64
CA ASN A 43 -11.60 -19.18 11.98
C ASN A 43 -10.75 -18.21 12.82
N ILE A 44 -10.38 -17.08 12.23
CA ILE A 44 -9.49 -16.08 12.82
C ILE A 44 -10.00 -15.66 14.21
N LEU A 45 -9.11 -15.71 15.22
CA LEU A 45 -9.42 -15.38 16.62
C LEU A 45 -10.65 -16.12 17.14
N ASP A 46 -10.80 -17.41 16.81
CA ASP A 46 -11.92 -18.29 17.19
C ASP A 46 -13.29 -17.79 16.72
N THR A 47 -13.33 -16.97 15.67
CA THR A 47 -14.57 -16.49 15.04
C THR A 47 -14.92 -17.32 13.81
N LYS A 48 -16.05 -17.04 13.19
CA LYS A 48 -16.43 -17.62 11.88
C LYS A 48 -15.74 -16.94 10.69
N PHE A 49 -14.99 -15.86 10.93
CA PHE A 49 -14.30 -15.12 9.89
C PHE A 49 -13.08 -15.88 9.43
N SER A 50 -12.93 -15.98 8.11
CA SER A 50 -11.79 -16.62 7.47
C SER A 50 -11.39 -15.79 6.28
N VAL A 51 -10.09 -15.55 6.09
CA VAL A 51 -9.54 -14.86 4.94
C VAL A 51 -8.22 -15.48 4.51
N ASP A 52 -8.09 -15.76 3.24
CA ASP A 52 -6.83 -16.16 2.63
C ASP A 52 -6.15 -14.96 2.00
N VAL A 53 -4.84 -14.85 2.21
CA VAL A 53 -4.02 -13.76 1.66
C VAL A 53 -2.93 -14.36 0.79
N VAL A 54 -2.96 -14.04 -0.49
CA VAL A 54 -2.01 -14.54 -1.49
C VAL A 54 -1.10 -13.40 -1.94
N MET A 55 0.22 -13.60 -1.85
CA MET A 55 1.17 -12.69 -2.44
C MET A 55 1.38 -13.01 -3.92
N HIS A 56 1.26 -11.99 -4.78
CA HIS A 56 1.54 -12.08 -6.20
C HIS A 56 2.74 -11.20 -6.57
N TRP A 57 3.69 -11.76 -7.27
CA TRP A 57 4.90 -11.07 -7.69
C TRP A 57 4.72 -10.50 -9.09
N GLY A 58 4.84 -9.19 -9.21
CA GLY A 58 4.83 -8.52 -10.50
C GLY A 58 6.12 -8.76 -11.27
N ALA A 59 6.09 -8.48 -12.56
CA ALA A 59 7.17 -8.73 -13.50
C ALA A 59 7.70 -7.43 -14.17
N GLY A 60 7.67 -6.29 -13.48
CA GLY A 60 8.29 -5.04 -13.91
C GLY A 60 7.41 -4.12 -14.77
N ALA A 61 6.14 -4.43 -14.98
CA ALA A 61 5.24 -3.55 -15.73
C ALA A 61 4.74 -2.40 -14.83
N TYR A 62 5.24 -1.18 -15.04
CA TYR A 62 4.85 0.02 -14.29
C TYR A 62 3.34 0.30 -14.32
N ILE A 63 2.71 0.12 -15.48
CA ILE A 63 1.27 0.40 -15.69
C ILE A 63 0.36 -0.45 -14.79
N VAL A 64 0.85 -1.55 -14.22
CA VAL A 64 0.10 -2.41 -13.30
C VAL A 64 -0.20 -1.73 -11.96
N GLY A 65 0.33 -0.54 -11.69
CA GLY A 65 -0.15 0.35 -10.63
C GLY A 65 -1.57 0.89 -10.86
N GLU A 66 -2.07 0.87 -12.09
CA GLU A 66 -3.48 1.15 -12.39
C GLU A 66 -4.32 -0.08 -12.04
N GLU A 67 -5.47 0.12 -11.37
CA GLU A 67 -6.25 -0.96 -10.74
C GLU A 67 -6.73 -2.04 -11.71
N THR A 68 -7.15 -1.69 -12.93
CA THR A 68 -7.63 -2.67 -13.91
C THR A 68 -6.49 -3.39 -14.60
N ALA A 69 -5.35 -2.73 -14.81
CA ALA A 69 -4.14 -3.36 -15.32
C ALA A 69 -3.57 -4.38 -14.31
N LEU A 70 -3.65 -4.07 -13.00
CA LEU A 70 -3.31 -5.01 -11.93
C LEU A 70 -4.21 -6.26 -11.98
N ILE A 71 -5.51 -6.08 -12.16
CA ILE A 71 -6.47 -7.18 -12.29
C ILE A 71 -6.16 -8.04 -13.53
N GLU A 72 -5.89 -7.43 -14.69
CA GLU A 72 -5.47 -8.17 -15.89
C GLU A 72 -4.21 -9.00 -15.64
N SER A 73 -3.23 -8.43 -14.94
CA SER A 73 -2.00 -9.13 -14.58
C SER A 73 -2.25 -10.31 -13.64
N LEU A 74 -3.11 -10.15 -12.62
CA LEU A 74 -3.52 -11.24 -11.72
C LEU A 74 -4.23 -12.36 -12.46
N GLU A 75 -4.99 -12.04 -13.52
CA GLU A 75 -5.65 -13.03 -14.39
C GLU A 75 -4.70 -13.73 -15.37
N GLY A 76 -3.39 -13.44 -15.30
CA GLY A 76 -2.38 -14.04 -16.19
C GLY A 76 -2.33 -13.42 -17.58
N LYS A 77 -2.97 -12.27 -17.77
CA LYS A 77 -2.97 -11.53 -19.03
C LYS A 77 -1.89 -10.44 -19.01
N ARG A 78 -1.67 -9.80 -20.16
CA ARG A 78 -0.85 -8.60 -20.22
C ARG A 78 -1.48 -7.50 -19.37
N GLY A 79 -0.70 -6.89 -18.49
CA GLY A 79 -1.15 -5.82 -17.58
C GLY A 79 -1.45 -4.52 -18.32
N MET A 80 -2.62 -4.48 -18.96
CA MET A 80 -3.14 -3.29 -19.67
C MET A 80 -4.45 -2.85 -19.02
N PRO A 81 -4.71 -1.53 -18.89
CA PRO A 81 -5.97 -1.01 -18.37
C PRO A 81 -7.19 -1.51 -19.18
N ARG A 82 -8.30 -1.72 -18.46
CA ARG A 82 -9.61 -1.98 -19.06
C ARG A 82 -10.33 -0.68 -19.37
N LEU A 83 -11.23 -0.70 -20.33
CA LEU A 83 -12.11 0.44 -20.61
C LEU A 83 -13.16 0.64 -19.48
N LYS A 84 -13.31 1.85 -19.02
CA LYS A 84 -14.35 2.26 -18.07
C LYS A 84 -15.27 3.28 -18.75
N PRO A 85 -16.59 3.02 -18.87
CA PRO A 85 -17.31 1.80 -18.54
C PRO A 85 -17.04 0.65 -19.55
N PRO A 86 -17.44 -0.62 -19.27
CA PRO A 86 -18.19 -1.05 -18.09
C PRO A 86 -17.31 -1.63 -16.96
N TYR A 87 -16.01 -1.75 -17.17
CA TYR A 87 -15.12 -2.52 -16.28
C TYR A 87 -14.67 -1.72 -15.05
N PHE A 88 -15.61 -1.28 -14.23
CA PHE A 88 -15.29 -0.78 -12.90
C PHE A 88 -15.05 -1.95 -11.95
N PRO A 89 -13.91 -2.03 -11.25
CA PRO A 89 -13.55 -3.18 -10.40
C PRO A 89 -14.61 -3.54 -9.37
N ALA A 90 -15.28 -2.55 -8.78
CA ALA A 90 -16.37 -2.77 -7.82
C ALA A 90 -17.55 -3.56 -8.39
N ALA A 91 -17.73 -3.58 -9.72
CA ALA A 91 -18.78 -4.34 -10.40
C ALA A 91 -18.20 -5.54 -11.17
N ILE A 92 -17.15 -5.33 -11.94
CA ILE A 92 -16.54 -6.33 -12.84
C ILE A 92 -15.03 -6.28 -12.64
N GLY A 93 -14.55 -6.87 -11.54
CA GLY A 93 -13.15 -6.93 -11.18
C GLY A 93 -12.46 -8.25 -11.53
N LEU A 94 -11.73 -8.81 -10.57
CA LEU A 94 -10.93 -10.02 -10.73
C LEU A 94 -11.83 -11.22 -11.05
N TYR A 95 -11.55 -11.89 -12.16
CA TYR A 95 -12.37 -12.99 -12.71
C TYR A 95 -13.85 -12.65 -12.83
N GLY A 96 -14.16 -11.38 -13.16
CA GLY A 96 -15.53 -10.90 -13.31
C GLY A 96 -16.29 -10.68 -11.99
N LYS A 97 -15.64 -10.81 -10.85
CA LYS A 97 -16.26 -10.61 -9.53
C LYS A 97 -16.03 -9.20 -8.99
N PRO A 98 -16.93 -8.66 -8.16
CA PRO A 98 -16.70 -7.41 -7.45
C PRO A 98 -15.36 -7.44 -6.70
N THR A 99 -14.53 -6.43 -6.93
CA THR A 99 -13.17 -6.36 -6.38
C THR A 99 -12.88 -4.94 -5.90
N ILE A 100 -12.23 -4.85 -4.75
CA ILE A 100 -11.73 -3.57 -4.23
C ILE A 100 -10.21 -3.58 -4.32
N VAL A 101 -9.65 -2.51 -4.89
CA VAL A 101 -8.21 -2.30 -4.98
C VAL A 101 -7.82 -1.13 -4.09
N ASN A 102 -6.86 -1.34 -3.21
CA ASN A 102 -6.34 -0.31 -2.33
C ASN A 102 -4.82 -0.22 -2.42
N ASN A 103 -4.30 1.01 -2.35
CA ASN A 103 -2.89 1.24 -2.18
C ASN A 103 -2.43 0.77 -0.78
N VAL A 104 -1.24 0.20 -0.69
CA VAL A 104 -0.67 -0.32 0.56
C VAL A 104 -0.43 0.79 1.58
N GLU A 105 0.06 1.97 1.15
CA GLU A 105 0.24 3.13 2.02
C GLU A 105 -1.09 3.54 2.69
N THR A 106 -2.19 3.53 1.93
CA THR A 106 -3.53 3.80 2.47
C THR A 106 -3.91 2.81 3.57
N LEU A 107 -3.72 1.50 3.31
CA LEU A 107 -4.06 0.45 4.28
C LEU A 107 -3.14 0.46 5.51
N SER A 108 -1.88 0.90 5.36
CA SER A 108 -0.91 0.98 6.46
C SER A 108 -1.32 1.97 7.55
N ASN A 109 -2.16 2.94 7.24
CA ASN A 109 -2.68 3.88 8.23
C ASN A 109 -3.79 3.29 9.11
N LEU A 110 -4.48 2.23 8.66
CA LEU A 110 -5.64 1.68 9.37
C LEU A 110 -5.35 1.22 10.80
N PRO A 111 -4.27 0.48 11.10
CA PRO A 111 -3.97 0.06 12.46
C PRO A 111 -3.78 1.26 13.40
N TRP A 112 -3.09 2.29 12.93
CA TRP A 112 -2.87 3.49 13.73
C TRP A 112 -4.19 4.23 13.99
N ILE A 113 -5.02 4.41 12.98
CA ILE A 113 -6.33 5.08 13.09
C ILE A 113 -7.25 4.32 14.04
N LEU A 114 -7.29 3.00 13.96
CA LEU A 114 -8.14 2.17 14.85
C LEU A 114 -7.69 2.25 16.30
N ASN A 115 -6.38 2.31 16.56
CA ASN A 115 -5.85 2.39 17.91
C ASN A 115 -5.98 3.79 18.52
N ASN A 116 -5.91 4.87 17.74
CA ASN A 116 -5.82 6.24 18.22
C ASN A 116 -7.06 7.10 17.90
N GLY A 117 -7.89 6.64 17.01
CA GLY A 117 -9.08 7.32 16.53
C GLY A 117 -8.86 8.31 15.39
N ALA A 118 -9.89 8.53 14.59
CA ALA A 118 -9.86 9.42 13.43
C ALA A 118 -9.54 10.88 13.79
N SER A 119 -10.00 11.35 14.95
CA SER A 119 -9.71 12.73 15.42
C SER A 119 -8.22 12.95 15.73
N ALA A 120 -7.52 11.90 16.17
CA ALA A 120 -6.07 11.99 16.38
C ALA A 120 -5.33 12.00 15.03
N TYR A 121 -5.75 11.17 14.07
CA TYR A 121 -5.17 11.15 12.74
C TYR A 121 -5.33 12.47 11.97
N LYS A 122 -6.46 13.14 12.12
CA LYS A 122 -6.73 14.46 11.52
C LYS A 122 -5.85 15.60 12.04
N LYS A 123 -5.07 15.38 13.11
CA LYS A 123 -4.11 16.37 13.60
C LYS A 123 -2.81 16.43 12.79
N PHE A 124 -2.53 15.38 12.03
CA PHE A 124 -1.41 15.34 11.09
C PHE A 124 -1.84 15.85 9.74
N GLY A 125 -0.96 16.58 9.08
CA GLY A 125 -1.22 17.13 7.76
C GLY A 125 -2.07 18.40 7.76
N SER A 126 -2.51 18.81 6.59
CA SER A 126 -3.36 19.98 6.43
C SER A 126 -4.84 19.63 6.66
N GLU A 127 -5.67 20.64 6.90
CA GLU A 127 -7.12 20.48 7.11
C GLU A 127 -7.80 19.79 5.92
N SER A 128 -7.39 20.11 4.70
CA SER A 128 -7.95 19.53 3.47
C SER A 128 -7.34 18.18 3.09
N SER A 129 -6.17 17.84 3.65
CA SER A 129 -5.44 16.60 3.36
C SER A 129 -4.76 16.09 4.61
N PRO A 130 -5.51 15.52 5.56
CA PRO A 130 -4.95 15.00 6.80
C PRO A 130 -4.11 13.74 6.58
N GLY A 131 -3.18 13.52 7.51
CA GLY A 131 -2.30 12.35 7.53
C GLY A 131 -0.90 12.66 7.05
N THR A 132 -0.13 11.59 6.92
CA THR A 132 1.26 11.62 6.48
C THR A 132 1.42 11.05 5.08
N ARG A 133 2.57 11.28 4.47
CA ARG A 133 2.93 10.77 3.15
C ARG A 133 4.41 10.38 3.12
N MET A 134 4.71 9.26 2.47
CA MET A 134 6.08 8.82 2.25
C MET A 134 6.66 9.45 1.00
N PHE A 135 7.83 10.08 1.13
CA PHE A 135 8.60 10.62 0.02
C PHE A 135 9.94 9.89 -0.12
N ALA A 136 10.15 9.25 -1.26
CA ALA A 136 11.44 8.65 -1.63
C ALA A 136 12.30 9.71 -2.34
N ILE A 137 13.38 10.13 -1.70
CA ILE A 137 14.30 11.13 -2.22
C ILE A 137 15.63 10.47 -2.57
N SER A 138 16.08 10.67 -3.79
CA SER A 138 17.36 10.17 -4.30
C SER A 138 18.07 11.23 -5.13
N GLY A 139 19.28 10.93 -5.61
CA GLY A 139 20.06 11.81 -6.43
C GLY A 139 20.97 12.73 -5.64
N HIS A 140 21.01 14.02 -5.99
CA HIS A 140 22.03 14.97 -5.55
C HIS A 140 21.76 15.63 -4.18
N VAL A 141 21.41 14.80 -3.19
CA VAL A 141 21.18 15.20 -1.81
C VAL A 141 22.20 14.53 -0.88
N LYS A 142 22.53 15.17 0.25
CA LYS A 142 23.51 14.65 1.22
C LYS A 142 23.05 13.36 1.87
N ARG A 143 21.76 13.23 2.15
CA ARG A 143 21.16 12.05 2.77
C ARG A 143 19.96 11.57 1.95
N PRO A 144 20.16 10.71 0.93
CA PRO A 144 19.04 10.07 0.24
C PRO A 144 18.33 9.08 1.17
N GLY A 145 17.01 8.93 0.98
CA GLY A 145 16.22 8.04 1.83
C GLY A 145 14.73 8.16 1.56
N VAL A 146 13.95 7.44 2.38
CA VAL A 146 12.49 7.54 2.40
C VAL A 146 12.10 8.26 3.69
N TYR A 147 11.32 9.31 3.56
CA TYR A 147 10.91 10.18 4.66
C TYR A 147 9.41 10.24 4.77
N GLU A 148 8.90 10.01 5.97
CA GLU A 148 7.51 10.25 6.28
C GLU A 148 7.34 11.70 6.71
N VAL A 149 6.40 12.41 6.09
CA VAL A 149 6.15 13.83 6.36
C VAL A 149 4.65 14.11 6.45
N GLU A 150 4.29 15.18 7.16
CA GLU A 150 2.91 15.64 7.21
C GLU A 150 2.48 16.24 5.87
N HIS A 151 1.39 15.69 5.32
CA HIS A 151 0.92 16.07 3.99
C HIS A 151 0.39 17.51 3.95
N GLY A 152 0.94 18.32 3.04
CA GLY A 152 0.56 19.71 2.86
C GLY A 152 1.06 20.67 3.94
N VAL A 153 1.89 20.20 4.90
CA VAL A 153 2.54 21.01 5.94
C VAL A 153 4.04 21.10 5.69
N THR A 154 4.72 19.98 5.59
CA THR A 154 6.16 19.95 5.31
C THR A 154 6.44 20.45 3.90
N THR A 155 7.28 21.46 3.78
CA THR A 155 7.69 22.04 2.50
C THR A 155 8.82 21.25 1.84
N PHE A 156 8.98 21.37 0.51
CA PHE A 156 10.16 20.80 -0.17
C PHE A 156 11.47 21.40 0.33
N ARG A 157 11.48 22.68 0.76
CA ARG A 157 12.67 23.30 1.33
C ARG A 157 13.09 22.60 2.62
N GLU A 158 12.16 22.33 3.54
CA GLU A 158 12.42 21.57 4.76
C GLU A 158 12.88 20.17 4.41
N LEU A 159 12.16 19.46 3.52
CA LEU A 159 12.50 18.09 3.11
C LEU A 159 13.94 18.00 2.53
N PHE A 160 14.39 19.00 1.79
CA PHE A 160 15.74 18.97 1.19
C PHE A 160 16.83 19.48 2.12
N TYR A 161 16.56 20.44 2.98
CA TYR A 161 17.62 21.15 3.71
C TYR A 161 17.64 20.94 5.22
N ASP A 162 16.54 20.48 5.85
CA ASP A 162 16.50 20.21 7.27
C ASP A 162 17.35 18.98 7.66
N ASP A 163 17.98 19.05 8.83
CA ASP A 163 18.85 17.99 9.37
C ASP A 163 18.12 16.68 9.67
N ASN A 164 16.82 16.72 9.89
CA ASN A 164 15.98 15.54 10.09
C ASN A 164 15.75 14.78 8.78
N PHE A 165 15.90 15.44 7.63
CA PHE A 165 15.64 14.91 6.29
C PHE A 165 16.92 14.80 5.45
N CYS A 166 16.94 15.42 4.27
CA CYS A 166 18.02 15.24 3.29
C CYS A 166 19.32 16.00 3.60
N ARG A 167 19.35 16.91 4.55
CA ARG A 167 20.53 17.67 5.01
C ARG A 167 21.19 18.55 3.96
N GLY A 168 20.47 18.93 2.93
CA GLY A 168 20.95 19.78 1.85
C GLY A 168 21.40 19.04 0.60
N ILE A 169 21.77 19.82 -0.40
CA ILE A 169 22.31 19.35 -1.69
C ILE A 169 23.80 19.02 -1.49
N ARG A 170 24.31 18.02 -2.21
CA ARG A 170 25.74 17.73 -2.25
C ARG A 170 26.46 18.90 -2.90
N ASP A 171 27.63 19.25 -2.36
CA ASP A 171 28.52 20.18 -3.02
C ASP A 171 29.21 19.42 -4.15
N ASP A 172 29.14 19.94 -5.37
CA ASP A 172 29.95 19.45 -6.48
C ASP A 172 31.40 19.93 -6.27
N ASN A 173 32.30 19.00 -5.98
CA ASN A 173 33.73 19.20 -6.11
C ASN A 173 34.21 18.54 -7.41
#